data_bd1692bab02523dc80107379f0216d6b
#
_entry.id   bd1692bab02523dc80107379f0216d6b
#
_cell.length_a   1.000
_cell.length_b   1.000
_cell.length_c   1.000
_cell.angle_alpha   90.00
_cell.angle_beta   90.00
_cell.angle_gamma   90.00
#
_symmetry.space_group_name_H-M   'P 1'
#
loop_
_entity.id
_entity.type
_entity.pdbx_description
1 polymer ?
#
loop_
_entity_poly.entity_id
_entity_poly.type
_entity_poly.pdbx_seq_one_letter_code
_entity_poly.pdbx_strand_id
1 'polypeptide(L)'
;MKKLHYIIISALLFGGCQSDPRLESEASPLVRTKVSELYYAQSDNIDLEALNIVSPSKFVKKGNLYAILTPNSAYRFAIYDSESGNVTRLVPAGKNEGEGMYYISMNLQGDIVSAFDFGSGRLVEIDLNEYATPGYRPVFTSLAEDGKTPFGAIRLDERILSTGLYTQAK
;
A
#
# COMPACT_ATOMS: atom_id res chain seq x y z
N MET A 1 40.82 29.53 47.20
CA MET A 1 41.05 28.90 45.85
C MET A 1 40.16 27.71 45.53
N LYS A 2 39.07 27.42 46.26
CA LYS A 2 38.18 26.27 45.98
C LYS A 2 36.90 26.64 45.19
N LYS A 3 36.60 27.91 44.98
CA LYS A 3 35.36 28.35 44.30
C LYS A 3 35.50 28.56 42.79
N LEU A 4 36.73 28.57 42.25
CA LEU A 4 36.97 28.83 40.83
C LEU A 4 36.81 27.56 39.95
N HIS A 5 36.95 26.37 40.55
CA HIS A 5 36.84 25.09 39.81
C HIS A 5 35.43 24.69 39.47
N TYR A 6 34.41 25.17 40.20
CA TYR A 6 33.01 24.82 39.93
C TYR A 6 32.39 25.60 38.75
N ILE A 7 32.93 26.76 38.42
CA ILE A 7 32.40 27.59 37.31
C ILE A 7 32.86 27.02 35.97
N ILE A 8 34.04 26.41 35.89
CA ILE A 8 34.58 25.87 34.65
C ILE A 8 33.87 24.55 34.26
N ILE A 9 33.46 23.76 35.24
CA ILE A 9 32.74 22.49 34.99
C ILE A 9 31.30 22.72 34.51
N SER A 10 30.65 23.81 34.99
CA SER A 10 29.31 24.15 34.52
C SER A 10 29.26 24.65 33.07
N ALA A 11 30.34 25.29 32.59
CA ALA A 11 30.41 25.79 31.22
C ALA A 11 30.63 24.68 30.16
N LEU A 12 31.16 23.52 30.57
CA LEU A 12 31.40 22.40 29.68
C LEU A 12 30.15 21.51 29.47
N LEU A 13 29.11 21.65 30.31
CA LEU A 13 27.88 20.87 30.19
C LEU A 13 26.81 21.49 29.28
N PHE A 14 26.97 22.73 28.85
CA PHE A 14 26.04 23.42 27.95
C PHE A 14 26.52 23.50 26.48
N GLY A 15 27.67 22.89 26.14
CA GLY A 15 28.25 22.94 24.82
C GLY A 15 27.86 21.81 23.89
N GLY A 16 26.78 21.08 24.15
CA GLY A 16 26.50 19.83 23.43
C GLY A 16 25.13 19.73 22.84
N CYS A 17 24.71 20.63 22.00
CA CYS A 17 23.71 20.40 20.96
C CYS A 17 23.85 21.53 19.92
N GLN A 18 24.94 21.54 19.20
CA GLN A 18 24.94 22.19 17.90
C GLN A 18 24.24 21.22 16.95
N SER A 19 22.98 21.53 16.63
CA SER A 19 22.31 20.96 15.48
C SER A 19 23.19 21.20 14.26
N ASP A 20 23.52 20.15 13.54
CA ASP A 20 24.32 20.25 12.31
C ASP A 20 23.55 21.13 11.31
N PRO A 21 24.06 22.34 10.97
CA PRO A 21 23.35 23.25 10.07
C PRO A 21 23.17 22.68 8.66
N ARG A 22 23.80 21.55 8.33
CA ARG A 22 23.62 20.86 7.05
C ARG A 22 22.31 20.08 6.99
N LEU A 23 21.73 19.69 8.13
CA LEU A 23 20.44 18.99 8.15
C LEU A 23 19.23 19.91 8.01
N GLU A 24 19.40 21.21 8.27
CA GLU A 24 18.32 22.18 8.12
C GLU A 24 18.13 22.69 6.68
N SER A 25 19.14 22.54 5.80
CA SER A 25 19.10 23.09 4.45
C SER A 25 18.46 22.16 3.42
N GLU A 26 18.27 20.86 3.73
CA GLU A 26 17.67 19.88 2.84
C GLU A 26 16.22 19.48 3.18
N ALA A 27 15.70 19.97 4.29
CA ALA A 27 14.28 19.82 4.59
C ALA A 27 13.50 20.67 3.59
N SER A 28 13.02 20.05 2.54
CA SER A 28 12.04 20.67 1.64
C SER A 28 10.93 21.27 2.49
N PRO A 29 10.61 22.56 2.32
CA PRO A 29 9.59 23.19 3.16
C PRO A 29 8.31 22.36 3.03
N LEU A 30 7.85 21.81 4.15
CA LEU A 30 6.55 21.16 4.21
C LEU A 30 5.53 22.18 3.73
N VAL A 31 5.06 22.01 2.50
CA VAL A 31 3.95 22.80 1.97
C VAL A 31 2.74 22.44 2.81
N ARG A 32 2.46 23.27 3.83
CA ARG A 32 1.23 23.17 4.59
C ARG A 32 0.10 23.64 3.70
N THR A 33 -0.48 22.72 2.97
CA THR A 33 -1.73 22.98 2.29
C THR A 33 -2.80 23.22 3.34
N LYS A 34 -3.30 24.46 3.40
CA LYS A 34 -4.44 24.78 4.24
C LYS A 34 -5.65 24.09 3.62
N VAL A 35 -6.07 22.98 4.19
CA VAL A 35 -7.34 22.35 3.80
C VAL A 35 -8.44 23.28 4.28
N SER A 36 -8.98 24.11 3.38
CA SER A 36 -9.99 25.11 3.71
C SER A 36 -11.39 24.53 3.83
N GLU A 37 -11.63 23.36 3.21
CA GLU A 37 -12.93 22.67 3.23
C GLU A 37 -12.72 21.16 3.10
N LEU A 38 -13.29 20.40 4.02
CA LEU A 38 -13.47 18.97 3.90
C LEU A 38 -14.86 18.75 3.28
N TYR A 39 -14.90 18.44 2.00
CA TYR A 39 -16.14 17.96 1.38
C TYR A 39 -16.33 16.50 1.78
N TYR A 40 -17.31 16.24 2.59
CA TYR A 40 -17.83 14.88 2.74
C TYR A 40 -18.57 14.55 1.45
N ALA A 41 -17.91 13.82 0.55
CA ALA A 41 -18.61 13.19 -0.54
C ALA A 41 -19.70 12.28 0.04
N GLN A 42 -20.87 12.28 -0.56
CA GLN A 42 -21.95 11.37 -0.19
C GLN A 42 -21.39 9.94 -0.19
N SER A 43 -21.38 9.28 0.96
CA SER A 43 -20.88 7.92 1.05
C SER A 43 -21.90 6.99 0.40
N ASP A 44 -21.50 6.27 -0.65
CA ASP A 44 -22.28 5.15 -1.14
C ASP A 44 -22.33 4.09 -0.02
N ASN A 45 -23.49 3.76 0.44
CA ASN A 45 -23.64 2.72 1.46
C ASN A 45 -23.72 1.37 0.73
N ILE A 46 -22.59 0.64 0.71
CA ILE A 46 -22.51 -0.70 0.11
C ILE A 46 -22.70 -1.71 1.22
N ASP A 47 -23.76 -2.51 1.13
CA ASP A 47 -24.00 -3.64 2.02
C ASP A 47 -23.08 -4.81 1.63
N LEU A 48 -21.88 -4.85 2.22
CA LEU A 48 -20.88 -5.86 1.95
C LEU A 48 -21.32 -7.27 2.41
N GLU A 49 -22.17 -7.36 3.43
CA GLU A 49 -22.70 -8.63 3.91
C GLU A 49 -23.69 -9.23 2.90
N ALA A 50 -24.61 -8.42 2.37
CA ALA A 50 -25.52 -8.85 1.31
C ALA A 50 -24.77 -9.30 0.02
N LEU A 51 -23.61 -8.71 -0.26
CA LEU A 51 -22.73 -9.10 -1.36
C LEU A 51 -21.84 -10.30 -1.03
N ASN A 52 -21.93 -10.84 0.19
CA ASN A 52 -21.06 -11.91 0.71
C ASN A 52 -19.56 -11.56 0.55
N ILE A 53 -19.20 -10.30 0.87
CA ILE A 53 -17.83 -9.79 0.92
C ILE A 53 -17.37 -9.76 2.37
N VAL A 54 -16.56 -10.74 2.75
CA VAL A 54 -16.14 -10.97 4.13
C VAL A 54 -14.77 -10.32 4.37
N SER A 55 -14.61 -9.67 5.52
CA SER A 55 -13.34 -9.10 6.01
C SER A 55 -12.64 -8.19 4.98
N PRO A 56 -13.30 -7.16 4.45
CA PRO A 56 -12.65 -6.21 3.57
C PRO A 56 -11.57 -5.44 4.34
N SER A 57 -10.42 -5.20 3.71
CA SER A 57 -9.31 -4.47 4.35
C SER A 57 -8.97 -3.16 3.63
N LYS A 58 -9.10 -3.14 2.32
CA LYS A 58 -8.82 -1.98 1.46
C LYS A 58 -9.75 -2.00 0.28
N PHE A 59 -10.00 -0.83 -0.28
CA PHE A 59 -10.70 -0.71 -1.56
C PHE A 59 -10.17 0.47 -2.37
N VAL A 60 -10.36 0.40 -3.68
CA VAL A 60 -10.22 1.52 -4.62
C VAL A 60 -11.47 1.57 -5.48
N LYS A 61 -11.85 2.79 -5.89
CA LYS A 61 -13.05 3.03 -6.71
C LYS A 61 -12.67 3.65 -8.04
N LYS A 62 -13.29 3.18 -9.12
CA LYS A 62 -13.26 3.81 -10.43
C LYS A 62 -14.63 3.76 -11.08
N GLY A 63 -15.26 4.92 -11.28
CA GLY A 63 -16.65 4.97 -11.75
C GLY A 63 -17.57 4.16 -10.84
N ASN A 64 -18.26 3.18 -11.40
CA ASN A 64 -19.17 2.27 -10.68
C ASN A 64 -18.47 1.03 -10.12
N LEU A 65 -17.18 0.85 -10.40
CA LEU A 65 -16.42 -0.33 -9.98
C LEU A 65 -15.70 -0.09 -8.66
N TYR A 66 -15.84 -1.04 -7.74
CA TYR A 66 -15.13 -1.11 -6.47
C TYR A 66 -14.26 -2.35 -6.45
N ALA A 67 -12.94 -2.19 -6.49
CA ALA A 67 -12.03 -3.28 -6.25
C ALA A 67 -11.74 -3.36 -4.75
N ILE A 68 -12.07 -4.47 -4.13
CA ILE A 68 -12.05 -4.68 -2.67
C ILE A 68 -11.09 -5.81 -2.35
N LEU A 69 -10.13 -5.55 -1.47
CA LEU A 69 -9.21 -6.55 -0.97
C LEU A 69 -9.82 -7.29 0.23
N THR A 70 -9.87 -8.62 0.16
CA THR A 70 -10.51 -9.51 1.14
C THR A 70 -9.51 -10.57 1.64
N PRO A 71 -8.57 -10.20 2.53
CA PRO A 71 -7.40 -11.04 2.89
C PRO A 71 -7.76 -12.38 3.54
N ASN A 72 -8.90 -12.46 4.21
CA ASN A 72 -9.34 -13.66 4.94
C ASN A 72 -10.44 -14.45 4.20
N SER A 73 -10.66 -14.16 2.91
CA SER A 73 -11.65 -14.84 2.08
C SER A 73 -11.00 -15.94 1.23
N ALA A 74 -11.82 -16.84 0.65
CA ALA A 74 -11.39 -17.82 -0.33
C ALA A 74 -10.80 -17.18 -1.60
N TYR A 75 -11.16 -15.96 -1.89
CA TYR A 75 -10.60 -15.13 -2.95
C TYR A 75 -10.05 -13.84 -2.35
N ARG A 76 -8.95 -13.35 -2.87
CA ARG A 76 -8.25 -12.16 -2.37
C ARG A 76 -8.86 -10.85 -2.83
N PHE A 77 -9.57 -10.86 -3.96
CA PHE A 77 -10.21 -9.68 -4.51
C PHE A 77 -11.67 -9.95 -4.85
N ALA A 78 -12.51 -8.95 -4.59
CA ALA A 78 -13.86 -8.84 -5.09
C ALA A 78 -13.97 -7.53 -5.90
N ILE A 79 -14.38 -7.62 -7.15
CA ILE A 79 -14.75 -6.46 -7.95
C ILE A 79 -16.28 -6.36 -7.92
N TYR A 80 -16.76 -5.31 -7.28
CA TYR A 80 -18.18 -5.00 -7.21
C TYR A 80 -18.53 -3.90 -8.21
N ASP A 81 -19.46 -4.15 -9.06
CA ASP A 81 -20.05 -3.18 -9.97
C ASP A 81 -21.38 -2.69 -9.39
N SER A 82 -21.42 -1.43 -8.94
CA SER A 82 -22.59 -0.84 -8.31
C SER A 82 -23.73 -0.54 -9.28
N GLU A 83 -23.49 -0.53 -10.59
CA GLU A 83 -24.53 -0.33 -11.60
C GLU A 83 -25.29 -1.64 -11.86
N SER A 84 -24.58 -2.73 -12.07
CA SER A 84 -25.18 -4.05 -12.33
C SER A 84 -25.51 -4.85 -11.06
N GLY A 85 -24.90 -4.48 -9.91
CA GLY A 85 -24.98 -5.25 -8.66
C GLY A 85 -24.12 -6.51 -8.64
N ASN A 86 -23.31 -6.76 -9.68
CA ASN A 86 -22.52 -7.97 -9.79
C ASN A 86 -21.23 -7.94 -8.97
N VAL A 87 -20.82 -9.11 -8.48
CA VAL A 87 -19.54 -9.32 -7.80
C VAL A 87 -18.73 -10.37 -8.52
N THR A 88 -17.57 -9.98 -9.04
CA THR A 88 -16.58 -10.91 -9.62
C THR A 88 -15.48 -11.15 -8.59
N ARG A 89 -15.17 -12.43 -8.31
CA ARG A 89 -14.13 -12.82 -7.37
C ARG A 89 -12.89 -13.28 -8.13
N LEU A 90 -11.74 -12.69 -7.75
CA LEU A 90 -10.47 -12.93 -8.43
C LEU A 90 -9.38 -13.35 -7.43
N VAL A 91 -8.36 -14.03 -7.92
CA VAL A 91 -7.19 -14.47 -7.15
C VAL A 91 -7.58 -15.38 -6.00
N PRO A 92 -7.71 -16.68 -6.20
CA PRO A 92 -7.90 -17.65 -5.14
C PRO A 92 -6.83 -17.53 -4.05
N ALA A 93 -7.18 -17.88 -2.83
CA ALA A 93 -6.26 -17.91 -1.71
C ALA A 93 -5.31 -19.11 -1.83
N GLY A 94 -4.00 -18.89 -1.83
CA GLY A 94 -3.01 -19.98 -1.90
C GLY A 94 -1.62 -19.52 -2.31
N LYS A 95 -0.73 -20.50 -2.56
CA LYS A 95 0.68 -20.30 -2.88
C LYS A 95 1.02 -20.64 -4.34
N ASN A 96 0.11 -21.25 -5.06
CA ASN A 96 0.36 -21.69 -6.43
C ASN A 96 0.37 -20.51 -7.41
N GLU A 97 0.68 -20.81 -8.66
CA GLU A 97 0.55 -19.85 -9.74
C GLU A 97 -0.92 -19.39 -9.87
N GLY A 98 -1.13 -18.07 -9.98
CA GLY A 98 -2.47 -17.49 -10.05
C GLY A 98 -3.21 -17.35 -8.69
N GLU A 99 -2.62 -17.83 -7.59
CA GLU A 99 -3.14 -17.69 -6.24
C GLU A 99 -2.41 -16.56 -5.48
N GLY A 100 -3.02 -16.06 -4.40
CA GLY A 100 -2.47 -15.01 -3.58
C GLY A 100 -2.47 -15.34 -2.09
N MET A 101 -1.45 -14.88 -1.38
CA MET A 101 -1.26 -15.16 0.05
C MET A 101 -1.66 -13.97 0.93
N TYR A 102 -0.81 -12.94 0.95
CA TYR A 102 -0.92 -11.86 1.91
C TYR A 102 -0.60 -10.51 1.29
N TYR A 103 -1.62 -9.73 1.02
CA TYR A 103 -1.53 -8.43 0.38
C TYR A 103 -1.40 -7.31 1.40
N ILE A 104 -0.39 -6.45 1.25
CA ILE A 104 -0.12 -5.33 2.16
C ILE A 104 -0.36 -3.97 1.52
N SER A 105 -0.34 -3.88 0.21
CA SER A 105 -0.61 -2.64 -0.53
C SER A 105 -1.63 -2.88 -1.64
N MET A 106 -2.34 -1.83 -2.00
CA MET A 106 -3.28 -1.79 -3.12
C MET A 106 -3.31 -0.37 -3.68
N ASN A 107 -3.27 -0.24 -4.98
CA ASN A 107 -3.28 1.02 -5.70
C ASN A 107 -4.12 0.90 -6.96
N LEU A 108 -4.65 2.03 -7.43
CA LEU A 108 -5.35 2.15 -8.71
C LEU A 108 -4.64 3.18 -9.56
N GLN A 109 -4.28 2.80 -10.77
CA GLN A 109 -3.70 3.70 -11.75
C GLN A 109 -4.34 3.48 -13.13
N GLY A 110 -4.97 4.52 -13.65
CA GLY A 110 -5.79 4.36 -14.85
C GLY A 110 -6.89 3.33 -14.63
N ASP A 111 -6.83 2.23 -15.36
CA ASP A 111 -7.75 1.09 -15.26
C ASP A 111 -7.15 -0.12 -14.53
N ILE A 112 -5.91 -0.03 -14.09
CA ILE A 112 -5.19 -1.13 -13.47
C ILE A 112 -5.22 -1.00 -11.96
N VAL A 113 -5.79 -1.99 -11.29
CA VAL A 113 -5.64 -2.20 -9.85
C VAL A 113 -4.39 -3.05 -9.63
N SER A 114 -3.43 -2.52 -8.91
CA SER A 114 -2.23 -3.27 -8.53
C SER A 114 -2.19 -3.51 -7.02
N ALA A 115 -1.72 -4.70 -6.62
CA ALA A 115 -1.55 -5.03 -5.21
C ALA A 115 -0.32 -5.91 -5.02
N PHE A 116 0.43 -5.66 -3.94
CA PHE A 116 1.63 -6.42 -3.63
C PHE A 116 1.32 -7.54 -2.64
N ASP A 117 1.56 -8.78 -3.07
CA ASP A 117 1.50 -9.98 -2.24
C ASP A 117 2.86 -10.19 -1.56
N PHE A 118 2.95 -9.75 -0.33
CA PHE A 118 4.14 -9.91 0.52
C PHE A 118 4.49 -11.39 0.74
N GLY A 119 3.49 -12.26 0.84
CA GLY A 119 3.70 -13.68 1.10
C GLY A 119 4.40 -14.42 -0.04
N SER A 120 4.22 -13.97 -1.27
CA SER A 120 4.84 -14.57 -2.46
C SER A 120 5.85 -13.67 -3.17
N GLY A 121 6.00 -12.40 -2.74
CA GLY A 121 6.88 -11.43 -3.38
C GLY A 121 6.44 -11.04 -4.79
N ARG A 122 5.14 -11.09 -5.07
CA ARG A 122 4.58 -10.80 -6.39
C ARG A 122 3.70 -9.54 -6.39
N LEU A 123 3.77 -8.77 -7.44
CA LEU A 123 2.78 -7.76 -7.77
C LEU A 123 1.68 -8.42 -8.59
N VAL A 124 0.43 -8.21 -8.21
CA VAL A 124 -0.76 -8.66 -8.92
C VAL A 124 -1.42 -7.46 -9.55
N GLU A 125 -1.84 -7.59 -10.82
CA GLU A 125 -2.47 -6.55 -11.59
C GLU A 125 -3.80 -7.04 -12.17
N ILE A 126 -4.85 -6.25 -11.95
CA ILE A 126 -6.21 -6.52 -12.41
C ILE A 126 -6.62 -5.37 -13.32
N ASP A 127 -6.92 -5.64 -14.58
CA ASP A 127 -7.48 -4.67 -15.52
C ASP A 127 -9.00 -4.59 -15.33
N LEU A 128 -9.47 -3.40 -14.94
CA LEU A 128 -10.89 -3.14 -14.71
C LEU A 128 -11.72 -3.07 -16.00
N ASN A 129 -11.10 -3.02 -17.18
CA ASN A 129 -11.82 -3.12 -18.44
C ASN A 129 -12.05 -4.59 -18.86
N GLU A 130 -11.23 -5.51 -18.38
CA GLU A 130 -11.23 -6.90 -18.81
C GLU A 130 -11.66 -7.89 -17.73
N TYR A 131 -11.72 -7.50 -16.47
CA TYR A 131 -11.94 -8.40 -15.31
C TYR A 131 -13.18 -9.30 -15.43
N ALA A 132 -14.21 -8.85 -16.14
CA ALA A 132 -15.46 -9.60 -16.34
C ALA A 132 -15.46 -10.45 -17.62
N THR A 133 -14.40 -10.40 -18.45
CA THR A 133 -14.29 -11.19 -19.66
C THR A 133 -14.13 -12.68 -19.32
N PRO A 134 -14.87 -13.60 -19.98
CA PRO A 134 -14.71 -15.03 -19.74
C PRO A 134 -13.27 -15.48 -19.93
N GLY A 135 -12.71 -16.14 -18.91
CA GLY A 135 -11.33 -16.62 -18.92
C GLY A 135 -10.28 -15.58 -18.55
N TYR A 136 -10.69 -14.36 -18.16
CA TYR A 136 -9.76 -13.35 -17.65
C TYR A 136 -8.92 -13.87 -16.48
N ARG A 137 -7.64 -13.53 -16.47
CA ARG A 137 -6.71 -13.84 -15.39
C ARG A 137 -5.88 -12.61 -15.06
N PRO A 138 -5.79 -12.23 -13.78
CA PRO A 138 -4.86 -11.21 -13.34
C PRO A 138 -3.41 -11.54 -13.73
N VAL A 139 -2.62 -10.50 -13.95
CA VAL A 139 -1.19 -10.63 -14.25
C VAL A 139 -0.41 -10.68 -12.94
N PHE A 140 0.57 -11.60 -12.84
CA PHE A 140 1.45 -11.74 -11.69
C PHE A 140 2.88 -11.48 -12.11
N THR A 141 3.53 -10.46 -11.50
CA THR A 141 4.93 -10.12 -11.73
C THR A 141 5.75 -10.45 -10.49
N SER A 142 6.72 -11.36 -10.59
CA SER A 142 7.64 -11.65 -9.49
C SER A 142 8.60 -10.47 -9.29
N LEU A 143 8.72 -10.03 -8.03
CA LEU A 143 9.67 -8.99 -7.61
C LEU A 143 10.74 -9.57 -6.67
N ALA A 144 10.72 -10.86 -6.43
CA ALA A 144 11.75 -11.54 -5.65
C ALA A 144 12.96 -11.82 -6.55
N GLU A 145 14.14 -11.36 -6.13
CA GLU A 145 15.42 -11.59 -6.80
C GLU A 145 16.43 -12.14 -5.79
N ASP A 146 17.19 -13.16 -6.16
CA ASP A 146 18.27 -13.77 -5.35
C ASP A 146 17.84 -14.13 -3.91
N GLY A 147 16.60 -14.62 -3.75
CA GLY A 147 16.04 -14.98 -2.45
C GLY A 147 15.71 -13.77 -1.58
N LYS A 148 15.67 -12.57 -2.14
CA LYS A 148 15.24 -11.33 -1.46
C LYS A 148 13.89 -10.90 -1.99
N THR A 149 13.03 -10.46 -1.09
CA THR A 149 11.69 -9.97 -1.42
C THR A 149 11.56 -8.53 -0.93
N PRO A 150 10.96 -7.59 -1.68
CA PRO A 150 10.70 -6.27 -1.17
C PRO A 150 9.68 -6.29 -0.03
N PHE A 151 9.76 -5.30 0.88
CA PHE A 151 8.76 -5.10 1.92
C PHE A 151 7.44 -4.55 1.39
N GLY A 152 7.47 -3.86 0.28
CA GLY A 152 6.30 -3.33 -0.39
C GLY A 152 6.61 -2.98 -1.84
N ALA A 153 5.59 -2.96 -2.66
CA ALA A 153 5.69 -2.48 -4.03
C ALA A 153 4.38 -1.83 -4.46
N ILE A 154 4.50 -0.85 -5.33
CA ILE A 154 3.38 -0.20 -6.01
C ILE A 154 3.74 0.00 -7.49
N ARG A 155 2.73 -0.02 -8.35
CA ARG A 155 2.89 0.41 -9.73
C ARG A 155 2.67 1.91 -9.85
N LEU A 156 3.56 2.58 -10.57
CA LEU A 156 3.41 3.98 -10.98
C LEU A 156 3.74 4.06 -12.48
N ASP A 157 2.72 4.27 -13.29
CA ASP A 157 2.80 4.22 -14.75
C ASP A 157 3.43 2.91 -15.24
N GLU A 158 4.49 2.97 -16.01
CA GLU A 158 5.21 1.81 -16.53
C GLU A 158 6.27 1.26 -15.54
N ARG A 159 6.41 1.87 -14.36
CA ARG A 159 7.43 1.51 -13.39
C ARG A 159 6.83 0.86 -12.15
N ILE A 160 7.56 -0.06 -11.57
CA ILE A 160 7.27 -0.62 -10.26
C ILE A 160 8.27 -0.03 -9.27
N LEU A 161 7.75 0.63 -8.23
CA LEU A 161 8.56 1.10 -7.10
C LEU A 161 8.45 0.06 -5.99
N SER A 162 9.60 -0.41 -5.52
CA SER A 162 9.69 -1.32 -4.37
C SER A 162 10.47 -0.69 -3.23
N THR A 163 10.15 -1.07 -2.00
CA THR A 163 10.78 -0.53 -0.79
C THR A 163 11.41 -1.64 0.03
N GLY A 164 12.70 -1.47 0.35
CA GLY A 164 13.47 -2.41 1.18
C GLY A 164 13.56 -3.79 0.56
N LEU A 165 14.50 -4.58 1.03
CA LEU A 165 14.63 -5.98 0.67
C LEU A 165 14.89 -6.78 1.95
N TYR A 166 14.29 -7.96 2.09
CA TYR A 166 14.62 -8.88 3.14
C TYR A 166 14.94 -10.26 2.55
N THR A 167 15.81 -11.01 3.23
CA THR A 167 16.12 -12.39 2.85
C THR A 167 15.08 -13.29 3.51
N GLN A 168 14.39 -14.09 2.72
CA GLN A 168 13.54 -15.14 3.28
C GLN A 168 14.43 -16.19 3.97
N ALA A 169 14.15 -16.49 5.23
CA ALA A 169 14.75 -17.64 5.89
C ALA A 169 14.29 -18.92 5.17
N LYS A 170 15.24 -19.76 4.81
CA LYS A 170 14.98 -21.07 4.19
C LYS A 170 14.42 -22.04 5.21
#